data_a796d09657fef2f8baeb350af671998a
#
_entry.id   a796d09657fef2f8baeb350af671998a
#
_cell.length_a   1.000
_cell.length_b   1.000
_cell.length_c   1.000
_cell.angle_alpha   90.00
_cell.angle_beta   90.00
_cell.angle_gamma   90.00
#
_symmetry.space_group_name_H-M   'P 1'
#
loop_
_entity.id
_entity.type
_entity.pdbx_description
1 polymer ?
#
loop_
_entity_poly.entity_id
_entity_poly.type
_entity_poly.pdbx_seq_one_letter_code
_entity_poly.pdbx_strand_id
1 'polypeptide(L)'
;MTQEYDRDLLALLPSLEIIDGLIKYYFEYCNWIYRHVNQSSFTHQWERYKSGAKADRIVLATACATMAIATHYLPVQHHLLEGFQDTHEEIGFKFFDVSSTSLQRHQAESKAYSLDLVELLLIRAHFLTLSKTEGEEIWHVRGELITIGTAMGLHRDPGKWRMHRDVAERRRWAWWHILLLERSVLFGK
;
A
#
# COMPACT_ATOMS: atom_id res chain seq x y z
N MET A 1 -12.90 -20.87 -1.13
CA MET A 1 -13.18 -20.51 0.28
C MET A 1 -12.59 -19.15 0.68
N THR A 2 -11.46 -18.75 0.20
CA THR A 2 -10.81 -17.47 0.56
C THR A 2 -11.49 -16.22 -0.03
N GLN A 3 -12.14 -16.32 -1.17
CA GLN A 3 -12.92 -15.21 -1.76
C GLN A 3 -14.26 -14.94 -1.04
N GLU A 4 -14.73 -15.84 -0.18
CA GLU A 4 -15.94 -15.59 0.60
C GLU A 4 -15.72 -14.59 1.74
N TYR A 5 -14.50 -14.48 2.23
CA TYR A 5 -14.20 -13.75 3.46
C TYR A 5 -14.31 -12.21 3.31
N ASP A 6 -14.01 -11.66 2.12
CA ASP A 6 -14.09 -10.22 1.82
C ASP A 6 -14.88 -9.96 0.51
N ARG A 7 -15.89 -10.80 0.25
CA ARG A 7 -16.72 -10.71 -0.96
C ARG A 7 -17.37 -9.32 -1.12
N ASP A 8 -17.79 -8.73 -0.03
CA ASP A 8 -18.37 -7.40 0.00
C ASP A 8 -17.37 -6.32 -0.47
N LEU A 9 -16.10 -6.43 -0.08
CA LEU A 9 -15.04 -5.52 -0.53
C LEU A 9 -14.69 -5.76 -2.00
N LEU A 10 -14.58 -7.01 -2.40
CA LEU A 10 -14.29 -7.37 -3.80
C LEU A 10 -15.39 -6.92 -4.76
N ALA A 11 -16.64 -6.91 -4.32
CA ALA A 11 -17.77 -6.43 -5.11
C ALA A 11 -17.71 -4.91 -5.41
N LEU A 12 -16.94 -4.13 -4.65
CA LEU A 12 -16.73 -2.70 -4.87
C LEU A 12 -15.61 -2.42 -5.88
N LEU A 13 -14.85 -3.44 -6.27
CA LEU A 13 -13.70 -3.31 -7.15
C LEU A 13 -14.08 -3.59 -8.62
N PRO A 14 -13.33 -3.02 -9.58
CA PRO A 14 -13.54 -3.30 -10.99
C PRO A 14 -13.11 -4.74 -11.35
N SER A 15 -13.17 -5.08 -12.63
CA SER A 15 -12.70 -6.38 -13.13
C SER A 15 -11.21 -6.59 -12.81
N LEU A 16 -10.79 -7.85 -12.70
CA LEU A 16 -9.39 -8.21 -12.48
C LEU A 16 -8.44 -7.63 -13.54
N GLU A 17 -8.90 -7.52 -14.77
CA GLU A 17 -8.12 -6.91 -15.85
C GLU A 17 -7.79 -5.44 -15.56
N ILE A 18 -8.74 -4.68 -15.06
CA ILE A 18 -8.54 -3.28 -14.69
C ILE A 18 -7.64 -3.20 -13.43
N ILE A 19 -7.88 -4.04 -12.45
CA ILE A 19 -7.05 -4.11 -11.22
C ILE A 19 -5.59 -4.39 -11.59
N ASP A 20 -5.33 -5.44 -12.35
CA ASP A 20 -3.98 -5.81 -12.78
C ASP A 20 -3.34 -4.71 -13.65
N GLY A 21 -4.13 -4.05 -14.50
CA GLY A 21 -3.69 -2.91 -15.30
C GLY A 21 -3.26 -1.71 -14.44
N LEU A 22 -4.02 -1.35 -13.42
CA LEU A 22 -3.69 -0.27 -12.49
C LEU A 22 -2.47 -0.60 -11.62
N ILE A 23 -2.37 -1.83 -11.13
CA ILE A 23 -1.20 -2.30 -10.37
C ILE A 23 0.06 -2.25 -11.25
N LYS A 24 -0.03 -2.72 -12.49
CA LYS A 24 1.06 -2.64 -13.45
C LYS A 24 1.48 -1.19 -13.70
N TYR A 25 0.52 -0.30 -13.92
CA TYR A 25 0.78 1.13 -14.10
C TYR A 25 1.50 1.73 -12.89
N TYR A 26 1.07 1.38 -11.68
CA TYR A 26 1.74 1.84 -10.46
C TYR A 26 3.22 1.46 -10.45
N PHE A 27 3.57 0.21 -10.71
CA PHE A 27 4.97 -0.23 -10.69
C PHE A 27 5.81 0.33 -11.82
N GLU A 28 5.22 0.56 -13.00
CA GLU A 28 5.93 1.12 -14.15
C GLU A 28 6.16 2.64 -14.02
N TYR A 29 5.19 3.39 -13.49
CA TYR A 29 5.20 4.85 -13.56
C TYR A 29 5.19 5.57 -12.21
N CYS A 30 4.77 4.93 -11.13
CA CYS A 30 4.61 5.59 -9.84
C CYS A 30 5.65 5.16 -8.80
N ASN A 31 6.19 3.96 -8.90
CA ASN A 31 7.07 3.35 -7.89
C ASN A 31 8.56 3.67 -8.05
N TRP A 32 8.93 4.54 -8.99
CA TRP A 32 10.34 4.78 -9.32
C TRP A 32 11.05 5.74 -8.35
N ILE A 33 10.35 6.70 -7.77
CA ILE A 33 10.90 7.65 -6.78
C ILE A 33 10.85 7.04 -5.38
N TYR A 34 9.64 6.66 -4.96
CA TYR A 34 9.36 6.11 -3.64
C TYR A 34 8.99 4.64 -3.78
N ARG A 35 9.95 3.78 -3.61
CA ARG A 35 9.75 2.33 -3.68
C ARG A 35 9.14 1.81 -2.38
N HIS A 36 7.95 2.28 -2.04
CA HIS A 36 7.27 1.92 -0.80
C HIS A 36 6.92 0.45 -0.73
N VAL A 37 6.55 -0.14 -1.87
CA VAL A 37 6.15 -1.54 -1.98
C VAL A 37 7.22 -2.33 -2.73
N ASN A 38 7.66 -3.44 -2.15
CA ASN A 38 8.57 -4.36 -2.82
C ASN A 38 7.82 -5.11 -3.93
N GLN A 39 8.11 -4.77 -5.19
CA GLN A 39 7.39 -5.29 -6.36
C GLN A 39 7.42 -6.81 -6.43
N SER A 40 8.58 -7.43 -6.25
CA SER A 40 8.73 -8.89 -6.37
C SER A 40 7.91 -9.63 -5.31
N SER A 41 8.00 -9.21 -4.05
CA SER A 41 7.24 -9.78 -2.95
C SER A 41 5.74 -9.60 -3.15
N PHE A 42 5.31 -8.38 -3.48
CA PHE A 42 3.90 -8.08 -3.68
C PHE A 42 3.32 -8.85 -4.86
N THR A 43 4.00 -8.87 -6.01
CA THR A 43 3.52 -9.59 -7.20
C THR A 43 3.31 -11.08 -6.91
N HIS A 44 4.26 -11.71 -6.22
CA HIS A 44 4.12 -13.12 -5.82
C HIS A 44 2.91 -13.34 -4.90
N GLN A 45 2.71 -12.46 -3.92
CA GLN A 45 1.58 -12.54 -2.99
C GLN A 45 0.24 -12.25 -3.68
N TRP A 46 0.21 -11.31 -4.62
CA TRP A 46 -0.98 -10.96 -5.41
C TRP A 46 -1.43 -12.12 -6.29
N GLU A 47 -0.51 -12.81 -6.96
CA GLU A 47 -0.84 -14.01 -7.74
C GLU A 47 -1.41 -15.14 -6.85
N ARG A 48 -0.86 -15.34 -5.67
CA ARG A 48 -1.39 -16.29 -4.69
C ARG A 48 -2.77 -15.89 -4.18
N TYR A 49 -3.01 -14.61 -3.98
CA TYR A 49 -4.31 -14.07 -3.59
C TYR A 49 -5.35 -14.32 -4.69
N LYS A 50 -5.05 -13.97 -5.93
CA LYS A 50 -5.95 -14.19 -7.09
C LYS A 50 -6.29 -15.67 -7.31
N SER A 51 -5.33 -16.54 -7.14
CA SER A 51 -5.54 -17.99 -7.28
C SER A 51 -6.36 -18.61 -6.14
N GLY A 52 -6.67 -17.85 -5.11
CA GLY A 52 -7.36 -18.35 -3.92
C GLY A 52 -6.49 -19.20 -2.98
N ALA A 53 -5.17 -19.26 -3.22
CA ALA A 53 -4.24 -20.04 -2.41
C ALA A 53 -4.10 -19.49 -0.98
N LYS A 54 -4.25 -18.17 -0.82
CA LYS A 54 -4.17 -17.50 0.48
C LYS A 54 -5.04 -16.24 0.49
N ALA A 55 -5.98 -16.16 1.44
CA ALA A 55 -6.61 -14.90 1.78
C ALA A 55 -5.62 -14.05 2.58
N ASP A 56 -5.39 -12.82 2.12
CA ASP A 56 -4.50 -11.91 2.81
C ASP A 56 -5.02 -10.49 2.66
N ARG A 57 -5.52 -9.93 3.76
CA ARG A 57 -6.10 -8.59 3.79
C ARG A 57 -5.06 -7.49 3.60
N ILE A 58 -3.81 -7.74 3.97
CA ILE A 58 -2.71 -6.79 3.70
C ILE A 58 -2.45 -6.73 2.19
N VAL A 59 -2.48 -7.86 1.51
CA VAL A 59 -2.32 -7.92 0.04
C VAL A 59 -3.45 -7.19 -0.66
N LEU A 60 -4.71 -7.43 -0.27
CA LEU A 60 -5.86 -6.70 -0.83
C LEU A 60 -5.77 -5.20 -0.57
N ALA A 61 -5.46 -4.81 0.67
CA ALA A 61 -5.32 -3.41 1.04
C ALA A 61 -4.18 -2.72 0.26
N THR A 62 -3.06 -3.42 0.04
CA THR A 62 -1.92 -2.91 -0.74
C THR A 62 -2.30 -2.77 -2.22
N ALA A 63 -2.98 -3.76 -2.80
CA ALA A 63 -3.50 -3.66 -4.17
C ALA A 63 -4.39 -2.42 -4.33
N CYS A 64 -5.33 -2.20 -3.44
CA CYS A 64 -6.23 -1.03 -3.49
C CYS A 64 -5.48 0.29 -3.29
N ALA A 65 -4.49 0.35 -2.40
CA ALA A 65 -3.67 1.56 -2.21
C ALA A 65 -2.79 1.87 -3.45
N THR A 66 -2.22 0.85 -4.09
CA THR A 66 -1.48 1.03 -5.36
C THR A 66 -2.38 1.53 -6.47
N MET A 67 -3.61 0.98 -6.57
CA MET A 67 -4.61 1.43 -7.53
C MET A 67 -5.03 2.90 -7.29
N ALA A 68 -5.20 3.30 -6.04
CA ALA A 68 -5.54 4.68 -5.69
C ALA A 68 -4.45 5.67 -6.15
N ILE A 69 -3.18 5.33 -5.95
CA ILE A 69 -2.05 6.15 -6.44
C ILE A 69 -1.98 6.13 -7.97
N ALA A 70 -2.11 4.96 -8.60
CA ALA A 70 -2.12 4.85 -10.05
C ALA A 70 -3.20 5.75 -10.66
N THR A 71 -4.41 5.72 -10.12
CA THR A 71 -5.53 6.55 -10.57
C THR A 71 -5.22 8.04 -10.48
N HIS A 72 -4.50 8.48 -9.44
CA HIS A 72 -4.08 9.87 -9.28
C HIS A 72 -3.14 10.33 -10.40
N TYR A 73 -2.25 9.46 -10.88
CA TYR A 73 -1.24 9.79 -11.90
C TYR A 73 -1.68 9.48 -13.33
N LEU A 74 -2.77 8.73 -13.53
CA LEU A 74 -3.26 8.41 -14.87
C LEU A 74 -3.71 9.66 -15.63
N PRO A 75 -3.42 9.76 -16.94
CA PRO A 75 -4.01 10.78 -17.80
C PRO A 75 -5.54 10.74 -17.79
N VAL A 76 -6.19 11.88 -17.94
CA VAL A 76 -7.66 12.04 -17.83
C VAL A 76 -8.46 11.11 -18.76
N GLN A 77 -7.93 10.70 -19.91
CA GLN A 77 -8.61 9.84 -20.89
C GLN A 77 -7.92 8.49 -21.04
N HIS A 78 -7.40 7.93 -19.95
CA HIS A 78 -6.74 6.63 -20.02
C HIS A 78 -7.74 5.49 -20.09
N HIS A 79 -7.50 4.50 -20.97
CA HIS A 79 -8.40 3.37 -21.24
C HIS A 79 -8.77 2.54 -20.01
N LEU A 80 -7.89 2.47 -19.00
CA LEU A 80 -8.17 1.73 -17.75
C LEU A 80 -9.31 2.34 -16.93
N LEU A 81 -9.66 3.60 -17.18
CA LEU A 81 -10.75 4.29 -16.49
C LEU A 81 -11.94 4.58 -17.43
N GLU A 82 -11.91 4.07 -18.64
CA GLU A 82 -13.08 4.12 -19.54
C GLU A 82 -14.27 3.39 -18.89
N GLY A 83 -15.43 4.07 -18.89
CA GLY A 83 -16.65 3.52 -18.30
C GLY A 83 -16.89 3.89 -16.84
N PHE A 84 -15.90 4.46 -16.14
CA PHE A 84 -16.16 5.05 -14.83
C PHE A 84 -16.86 6.41 -15.00
N GLN A 85 -17.89 6.63 -14.18
CA GLN A 85 -18.64 7.90 -14.21
C GLN A 85 -18.04 8.94 -13.26
N ASP A 86 -17.20 8.50 -12.35
CA ASP A 86 -16.60 9.32 -11.31
C ASP A 86 -15.31 9.99 -11.80
N THR A 87 -14.89 11.04 -11.13
CA THR A 87 -13.59 11.66 -11.35
C THR A 87 -12.44 10.75 -10.87
N HIS A 88 -11.23 10.97 -11.38
CA HIS A 88 -10.03 10.22 -10.93
C HIS A 88 -9.85 10.32 -9.41
N GLU A 89 -10.11 11.47 -8.83
CA GLU A 89 -10.03 11.69 -7.39
C GLU A 89 -11.05 10.82 -6.65
N GLU A 90 -12.30 10.82 -7.06
CA GLU A 90 -13.37 10.01 -6.45
C GLU A 90 -13.08 8.51 -6.59
N ILE A 91 -12.60 8.07 -7.76
CA ILE A 91 -12.18 6.67 -7.97
C ILE A 91 -11.03 6.30 -7.03
N GLY A 92 -10.02 7.16 -6.93
CA GLY A 92 -8.88 6.98 -6.04
C GLY A 92 -9.31 6.83 -4.58
N PHE A 93 -10.21 7.67 -4.09
CA PHE A 93 -10.77 7.57 -2.74
C PHE A 93 -11.60 6.30 -2.54
N LYS A 94 -12.38 5.84 -3.51
CA LYS A 94 -13.11 4.57 -3.41
C LYS A 94 -12.16 3.39 -3.22
N PHE A 95 -11.06 3.33 -3.96
CA PHE A 95 -10.03 2.29 -3.76
C PHE A 95 -9.34 2.44 -2.40
N PHE A 96 -9.05 3.65 -1.99
CA PHE A 96 -8.45 3.92 -0.68
C PHE A 96 -9.36 3.50 0.48
N ASP A 97 -10.68 3.69 0.36
CA ASP A 97 -11.66 3.25 1.36
C ASP A 97 -11.70 1.73 1.49
N VAL A 98 -11.64 0.99 0.37
CA VAL A 98 -11.52 -0.47 0.40
C VAL A 98 -10.22 -0.90 1.08
N SER A 99 -9.10 -0.22 0.77
CA SER A 99 -7.82 -0.44 1.46
C SER A 99 -7.96 -0.21 2.98
N SER A 100 -8.64 0.86 3.38
CA SER A 100 -8.86 1.21 4.80
C SER A 100 -9.66 0.14 5.52
N THR A 101 -10.76 -0.30 4.93
CA THR A 101 -11.62 -1.34 5.51
C THR A 101 -10.90 -2.67 5.63
N SER A 102 -10.14 -3.07 4.59
CA SER A 102 -9.36 -4.30 4.61
C SER A 102 -8.28 -4.27 5.70
N LEU A 103 -7.58 -3.13 5.86
CA LEU A 103 -6.60 -2.94 6.93
C LEU A 103 -7.25 -3.00 8.32
N GLN A 104 -8.38 -2.34 8.53
CA GLN A 104 -9.10 -2.39 9.80
C GLN A 104 -9.50 -3.81 10.19
N ARG A 105 -10.02 -4.59 9.24
CA ARG A 105 -10.35 -6.01 9.45
C ARG A 105 -9.12 -6.83 9.80
N HIS A 106 -7.99 -6.58 9.14
CA HIS A 106 -6.73 -7.23 9.49
C HIS A 106 -6.30 -6.90 10.92
N GLN A 107 -6.32 -5.62 11.29
CA GLN A 107 -5.90 -5.17 12.63
C GLN A 107 -6.84 -5.67 13.76
N ALA A 108 -8.10 -5.95 13.45
CA ALA A 108 -9.02 -6.55 14.40
C ALA A 108 -8.69 -8.04 14.69
N GLU A 109 -8.14 -8.75 13.70
CA GLU A 109 -7.84 -10.19 13.81
C GLU A 109 -6.39 -10.48 14.16
N SER A 110 -5.45 -9.63 13.78
CA SER A 110 -4.02 -9.82 13.98
C SER A 110 -3.35 -8.58 14.53
N LYS A 111 -2.48 -8.79 15.52
CA LYS A 111 -1.60 -7.74 16.08
C LYS A 111 -0.14 -7.92 15.63
N ALA A 112 0.12 -8.86 14.73
CA ALA A 112 1.47 -9.13 14.26
C ALA A 112 1.96 -8.03 13.31
N TYR A 113 3.17 -7.56 13.53
CA TYR A 113 3.86 -6.63 12.65
C TYR A 113 4.61 -7.39 11.55
N SER A 114 4.58 -6.84 10.33
CA SER A 114 5.30 -7.39 9.18
C SER A 114 5.81 -6.27 8.27
N LEU A 115 6.77 -6.58 7.42
CA LEU A 115 7.23 -5.64 6.40
C LEU A 115 6.10 -5.29 5.41
N ASP A 116 5.22 -6.23 5.11
CA ASP A 116 4.08 -5.99 4.23
C ASP A 116 3.12 -4.95 4.84
N LEU A 117 2.90 -5.00 6.15
CA LEU A 117 2.12 -3.98 6.86
C LEU A 117 2.81 -2.61 6.83
N VAL A 118 4.12 -2.56 7.04
CA VAL A 118 4.89 -1.30 6.97
C VAL A 118 4.81 -0.70 5.57
N GLU A 119 5.00 -1.50 4.53
CA GLU A 119 4.90 -1.06 3.13
C GLU A 119 3.48 -0.55 2.79
N LEU A 120 2.44 -1.24 3.28
CA LEU A 120 1.05 -0.77 3.15
C LEU A 120 0.86 0.60 3.81
N LEU A 121 1.34 0.79 5.03
CA LEU A 121 1.19 2.08 5.73
C LEU A 121 1.97 3.19 5.04
N LEU A 122 3.14 2.91 4.48
CA LEU A 122 3.92 3.87 3.70
C LEU A 122 3.18 4.32 2.43
N ILE A 123 2.61 3.39 1.66
CA ILE A 123 1.87 3.74 0.44
C ILE A 123 0.57 4.47 0.76
N ARG A 124 -0.09 4.15 1.87
CA ARG A 124 -1.26 4.87 2.34
C ARG A 124 -0.92 6.31 2.74
N ALA A 125 0.18 6.52 3.47
CA ALA A 125 0.67 7.86 3.78
C ALA A 125 1.00 8.67 2.53
N HIS A 126 1.56 8.02 1.50
CA HIS A 126 1.82 8.64 0.21
C HIS A 126 0.51 9.10 -0.47
N PHE A 127 -0.52 8.27 -0.51
CA PHE A 127 -1.81 8.66 -1.07
C PHE A 127 -2.43 9.85 -0.32
N LEU A 128 -2.42 9.86 1.01
CA LEU A 128 -2.92 10.97 1.82
C LEU A 128 -2.18 12.28 1.54
N THR A 129 -0.86 12.19 1.32
CA THR A 129 -0.06 13.36 0.94
C THR A 129 -0.43 13.86 -0.46
N LEU A 130 -0.61 12.97 -1.44
CA LEU A 130 -0.98 13.32 -2.82
C LEU A 130 -2.38 13.93 -2.91
N SER A 131 -3.34 13.39 -2.18
CA SER A 131 -4.72 13.87 -2.17
C SER A 131 -4.90 15.16 -1.38
N LYS A 132 -3.81 15.71 -0.80
CA LYS A 132 -3.82 16.90 0.06
C LYS A 132 -4.84 16.80 1.20
N THR A 133 -5.10 15.58 1.64
CA THR A 133 -5.91 15.32 2.82
C THR A 133 -5.08 15.68 4.05
N GLU A 134 -5.02 17.00 4.33
CA GLU A 134 -4.40 17.53 5.55
C GLU A 134 -5.32 17.21 6.72
N GLY A 135 -5.09 16.10 7.39
CA GLY A 135 -5.91 15.69 8.49
C GLY A 135 -5.14 14.91 9.53
N GLU A 136 -5.84 14.59 10.60
CA GLU A 136 -5.29 13.79 11.71
C GLU A 136 -4.81 12.41 11.24
N GLU A 137 -5.40 11.87 10.16
CA GLU A 137 -5.08 10.52 9.67
C GLU A 137 -3.61 10.36 9.27
N ILE A 138 -3.00 11.34 8.60
CA ILE A 138 -1.59 11.25 8.21
C ILE A 138 -0.67 11.27 9.43
N TRP A 139 -1.02 12.00 10.48
CA TRP A 139 -0.27 12.01 11.72
C TRP A 139 -0.36 10.66 12.45
N HIS A 140 -1.55 10.04 12.45
CA HIS A 140 -1.73 8.69 13.01
C HIS A 140 -0.88 7.66 12.26
N VAL A 141 -0.93 7.64 10.93
CA VAL A 141 -0.13 6.70 10.11
C VAL A 141 1.37 6.88 10.37
N ARG A 142 1.85 8.11 10.51
CA ARG A 142 3.27 8.39 10.84
C ARG A 142 3.65 7.86 12.22
N GLY A 143 2.86 8.17 13.23
CA GLY A 143 3.10 7.67 14.57
C GLY A 143 3.09 6.14 14.63
N GLU A 144 2.17 5.52 13.94
CA GLU A 144 2.08 4.07 13.80
C GLU A 144 3.33 3.48 13.11
N LEU A 145 3.79 4.09 12.02
CA LEU A 145 5.00 3.66 11.29
C LEU A 145 6.26 3.71 12.16
N ILE A 146 6.47 4.78 12.91
CA ILE A 146 7.61 4.89 13.84
C ILE A 146 7.52 3.82 14.93
N THR A 147 6.34 3.63 15.49
CA THR A 147 6.11 2.63 16.56
C THR A 147 6.37 1.22 16.04
N ILE A 148 5.78 0.84 14.92
CA ILE A 148 5.95 -0.49 14.32
C ILE A 148 7.39 -0.70 13.87
N GLY A 149 7.98 0.28 13.17
CA GLY A 149 9.35 0.20 12.70
C GLY A 149 10.37 0.02 13.82
N THR A 150 10.16 0.73 14.93
CA THR A 150 10.99 0.59 16.14
C THR A 150 10.78 -0.77 16.80
N ALA A 151 9.53 -1.21 16.98
CA ALA A 151 9.19 -2.52 17.56
C ALA A 151 9.77 -3.68 16.75
N MET A 152 9.76 -3.58 15.40
CA MET A 152 10.38 -4.55 14.51
C MET A 152 11.91 -4.45 14.45
N GLY A 153 12.52 -3.45 15.09
CA GLY A 153 13.95 -3.21 15.04
C GLY A 153 14.46 -2.75 13.66
N LEU A 154 13.62 -2.10 12.84
CA LEU A 154 14.01 -1.61 11.51
C LEU A 154 15.10 -0.52 11.59
N HIS A 155 15.18 0.21 12.71
CA HIS A 155 16.20 1.21 13.00
C HIS A 155 17.60 0.64 13.22
N ARG A 156 17.71 -0.69 13.37
CA ARG A 156 18.99 -1.39 13.60
C ARG A 156 19.56 -1.90 12.28
N ASP A 157 20.89 -1.83 12.13
CA ASP A 157 21.54 -2.35 10.93
C ASP A 157 21.34 -3.87 10.79
N PRO A 158 20.62 -4.33 9.75
CA PRO A 158 20.39 -5.75 9.53
C PRO A 158 21.65 -6.52 9.15
N GLY A 159 22.74 -5.85 8.78
CA GLY A 159 24.03 -6.47 8.48
C GLY A 159 24.66 -7.16 9.70
N LYS A 160 24.26 -6.78 10.92
CA LYS A 160 24.69 -7.46 12.16
C LYS A 160 23.96 -8.77 12.41
N TRP A 161 22.87 -9.02 11.70
CA TRP A 161 22.11 -10.25 11.80
C TRP A 161 22.27 -11.04 10.50
N ARG A 162 22.45 -12.33 10.58
CA ARG A 162 22.64 -13.20 9.41
C ARG A 162 21.34 -13.31 8.58
N MET A 163 20.85 -12.18 8.10
CA MET A 163 19.68 -12.10 7.24
C MET A 163 20.05 -12.30 5.79
N HIS A 164 19.14 -12.89 5.01
CA HIS A 164 19.26 -12.92 3.57
C HIS A 164 19.32 -11.48 3.02
N ARG A 165 20.14 -11.25 2.00
CA ARG A 165 20.42 -9.91 1.46
C ARG A 165 19.14 -9.15 1.08
N ASP A 166 18.21 -9.81 0.41
CA ASP A 166 16.97 -9.18 -0.06
C ASP A 166 16.09 -8.71 1.11
N VAL A 167 16.03 -9.49 2.19
CA VAL A 167 15.31 -9.11 3.41
C VAL A 167 15.99 -7.93 4.10
N ALA A 168 17.33 -7.94 4.17
CA ALA A 168 18.10 -6.84 4.76
C ALA A 168 17.89 -5.54 3.97
N GLU A 169 17.96 -5.58 2.65
CA GLU A 169 17.69 -4.44 1.77
C GLU A 169 16.26 -3.90 1.95
N ARG A 170 15.27 -4.78 1.95
CA ARG A 170 13.86 -4.41 2.15
C ARG A 170 13.64 -3.72 3.50
N ARG A 171 14.28 -4.18 4.56
CA ARG A 171 14.24 -3.56 5.90
C ARG A 171 14.87 -2.18 5.90
N ARG A 172 16.04 -2.00 5.26
CA ARG A 172 16.71 -0.69 5.13
C ARG A 172 15.82 0.31 4.37
N TRP A 173 15.22 -0.11 3.25
CA TRP A 173 14.32 0.74 2.47
C TRP A 173 13.10 1.16 3.28
N ALA A 174 12.46 0.23 3.99
CA ALA A 174 11.31 0.53 4.83
C ALA A 174 11.65 1.58 5.89
N TRP A 175 12.77 1.42 6.61
CA TRP A 175 13.19 2.39 7.62
C TRP A 175 13.54 3.75 7.02
N TRP A 176 14.24 3.75 5.89
CA TRP A 176 14.57 4.97 5.17
C TRP A 176 13.32 5.77 4.79
N HIS A 177 12.30 5.11 4.26
CA HIS A 177 11.05 5.78 3.90
C HIS A 177 10.28 6.30 5.12
N ILE A 178 10.30 5.59 6.25
CA ILE A 178 9.72 6.07 7.50
C ILE A 178 10.40 7.39 7.90
N LEU A 179 11.72 7.46 7.86
CA LEU A 179 12.46 8.67 8.19
C LEU A 179 12.22 9.81 7.20
N LEU A 180 12.11 9.51 5.90
CA LEU A 180 11.77 10.53 4.89
C LEU A 180 10.39 11.12 5.14
N LEU A 181 9.42 10.29 5.47
CA LEU A 181 8.05 10.72 5.78
C LEU A 181 8.02 11.63 7.01
N GLU A 182 8.78 11.31 8.05
CA GLU A 182 8.93 12.16 9.25
C GLU A 182 9.53 13.53 8.91
N ARG A 183 10.58 13.56 8.09
CA ARG A 183 11.28 14.81 7.74
C ARG A 183 10.49 15.71 6.80
N SER A 184 9.67 15.16 5.92
CA SER A 184 8.92 15.94 4.93
C SER A 184 7.97 16.98 5.56
N VAL A 185 7.56 16.77 6.81
CA VAL A 185 6.71 17.70 7.58
C VAL A 185 7.49 18.87 8.16
N LEU A 186 8.77 18.66 8.48
CA LEU A 186 9.60 19.73 9.08
C LEU A 186 9.97 20.82 8.05
N PHE A 187 9.88 20.53 6.75
CA PHE A 187 10.24 21.44 5.67
C PHE A 187 9.04 21.93 4.84
N GLY A 188 7.83 21.50 5.18
CA GLY A 188 6.59 21.85 4.48
C GLY A 188 5.79 22.98 5.12
N LYS A 189 6.48 24.01 5.65
CA LYS A 189 5.87 25.31 6.03
C LYS A 189 6.45 26.41 5.21
#